data_6f79179f8a2a37ea31d2d064960a9ae8
#
_entry.id   6f79179f8a2a37ea31d2d064960a9ae8
#
_cell.length_a   1.000
_cell.length_b   1.000
_cell.length_c   1.000
_cell.angle_alpha   90.00
_cell.angle_beta   90.00
_cell.angle_gamma   90.00
#
_symmetry.space_group_name_H-M   'P 1'
#
loop_
_entity.id
_entity.type
_entity.pdbx_description
1 polymer ?
#
loop_
_entity_poly.entity_id
_entity_poly.type
_entity_poly.pdbx_seq_one_letter_code
_entity_poly.pdbx_strand_id
1 'polypeptide(L)'
;MDDLDLQLISLLRHDGRRSVSDLASDLKVSRATVRSRMEKLVESGEILGFTAVLRDDWRDLPIRAVTLVVVDGHNTEPVIRSLSALTEVRAIHSTNGKWDLVLDIATRDLVGFDDALNRIRLIEGITGTETSLLLNTRKGPAVPADEFNDVLG
;
A
#
# COMPACT_ATOMS: atom_id res chain seq x y z
N MET A 1 -22.95 10.96 2.62
CA MET A 1 -22.48 10.63 1.25
C MET A 1 -23.67 10.27 0.39
N ASP A 2 -23.89 10.95 -0.72
CA ASP A 2 -24.99 10.68 -1.66
C ASP A 2 -24.44 10.04 -2.97
N ASP A 3 -25.34 9.73 -3.92
CA ASP A 3 -24.95 9.08 -5.19
C ASP A 3 -23.96 9.90 -6.00
N LEU A 4 -24.03 11.23 -5.94
CA LEU A 4 -23.12 12.12 -6.62
C LEU A 4 -21.71 12.04 -6.00
N ASP A 5 -21.63 11.94 -4.67
CA ASP A 5 -20.36 11.77 -3.97
C ASP A 5 -19.69 10.43 -4.33
N LEU A 6 -20.48 9.35 -4.41
CA LEU A 6 -19.99 8.02 -4.81
C LEU A 6 -19.45 8.01 -6.24
N GLN A 7 -20.16 8.66 -7.18
CA GLN A 7 -19.71 8.79 -8.56
C GLN A 7 -18.44 9.64 -8.65
N LEU A 8 -18.37 10.76 -7.94
CA LEU A 8 -17.18 11.62 -7.88
C LEU A 8 -15.96 10.86 -7.35
N ILE A 9 -16.12 10.14 -6.25
CA ILE A 9 -15.04 9.30 -5.68
C ILE A 9 -14.62 8.22 -6.68
N SER A 10 -15.55 7.59 -7.39
CA SER A 10 -15.25 6.58 -8.40
C SER A 10 -14.37 7.14 -9.52
N LEU A 11 -14.71 8.32 -10.05
CA LEU A 11 -13.93 8.99 -11.09
C LEU A 11 -12.52 9.38 -10.59
N LEU A 12 -12.42 9.90 -9.35
CA LEU A 12 -11.15 10.27 -8.74
C LEU A 12 -10.27 9.08 -8.41
N ARG A 13 -10.86 7.92 -8.09
CA ARG A 13 -10.12 6.67 -7.90
C ARG A 13 -9.52 6.14 -9.20
N HIS A 14 -10.19 6.38 -10.33
CA HIS A 14 -9.69 6.01 -11.63
C HIS A 14 -8.59 6.97 -12.12
N ASP A 15 -8.82 8.29 -11.96
CA ASP A 15 -7.84 9.33 -12.28
C ASP A 15 -7.91 10.48 -11.28
N GLY A 16 -7.00 10.46 -10.31
CA GLY A 16 -6.90 11.49 -9.26
C GLY A 16 -6.46 12.87 -9.76
N ARG A 17 -6.00 12.98 -11.02
CA ARG A 17 -5.60 14.25 -11.66
C ARG A 17 -6.67 14.81 -12.61
N ARG A 18 -7.82 14.16 -12.69
CA ARG A 18 -8.90 14.60 -13.56
C ARG A 18 -9.33 16.03 -13.25
N SER A 19 -9.47 16.87 -14.27
CA SER A 19 -9.80 18.27 -14.07
C SER A 19 -11.22 18.45 -13.51
N VAL A 20 -11.44 19.51 -12.72
CA VAL A 20 -12.78 19.88 -12.23
C VAL A 20 -13.76 20.07 -13.37
N SER A 21 -13.27 20.51 -14.54
CA SER A 21 -14.10 20.68 -15.74
C SER A 21 -14.59 19.34 -16.29
N ASP A 22 -13.69 18.36 -16.37
CA ASP A 22 -14.03 17.02 -16.89
C ASP A 22 -14.95 16.30 -15.91
N LEU A 23 -14.65 16.37 -14.62
CA LEU A 23 -15.53 15.83 -13.58
C LEU A 23 -16.94 16.44 -13.63
N ALA A 24 -17.04 17.76 -13.80
CA ALA A 24 -18.32 18.46 -13.92
C ALA A 24 -19.10 18.02 -15.17
N SER A 25 -18.40 17.81 -16.28
CA SER A 25 -18.99 17.31 -17.52
C SER A 25 -19.54 15.90 -17.37
N ASP A 26 -18.75 14.99 -16.81
CA ASP A 26 -19.13 13.58 -16.62
C ASP A 26 -20.29 13.41 -15.65
N LEU A 27 -20.26 14.15 -14.55
CA LEU A 27 -21.29 14.13 -13.52
C LEU A 27 -22.51 14.99 -13.89
N LYS A 28 -22.46 15.75 -15.01
CA LYS A 28 -23.51 16.66 -15.47
C LYS A 28 -23.93 17.69 -14.41
N VAL A 29 -22.95 18.24 -13.70
CA VAL A 29 -23.13 19.26 -12.67
C VAL A 29 -22.22 20.47 -12.92
N SER A 30 -22.37 21.54 -12.15
CA SER A 30 -21.49 22.71 -12.24
C SER A 30 -20.10 22.44 -11.65
N ARG A 31 -19.09 23.16 -12.14
CA ARG A 31 -17.74 23.14 -11.55
C ARG A 31 -17.74 23.54 -10.07
N ALA A 32 -18.60 24.49 -9.71
CA ALA A 32 -18.75 24.91 -8.31
C ALA A 32 -19.30 23.78 -7.44
N THR A 33 -20.23 22.98 -7.98
CA THR A 33 -20.76 21.79 -7.29
C THR A 33 -19.66 20.76 -7.07
N VAL A 34 -18.84 20.45 -8.07
CA VAL A 34 -17.71 19.50 -7.94
C VAL A 34 -16.74 19.98 -6.86
N ARG A 35 -16.30 21.23 -6.91
CA ARG A 35 -15.37 21.79 -5.90
C ARG A 35 -15.93 21.68 -4.49
N SER A 36 -17.17 22.13 -4.27
CA SER A 36 -17.82 22.11 -2.96
C SER A 36 -17.95 20.66 -2.44
N ARG A 37 -18.23 19.68 -3.31
CA ARG A 37 -18.31 18.28 -2.92
C ARG A 37 -16.94 17.70 -2.56
N MET A 38 -15.91 17.99 -3.35
CA MET A 38 -14.53 17.57 -3.06
C MET A 38 -14.06 18.12 -1.70
N GLU A 39 -14.29 19.42 -1.45
CA GLU A 39 -13.94 20.06 -0.18
C GLU A 39 -14.63 19.37 0.99
N LYS A 40 -15.95 19.13 0.91
CA LYS A 40 -16.70 18.42 1.94
C LYS A 40 -16.21 16.99 2.19
N LEU A 41 -15.86 16.25 1.14
CA LEU A 41 -15.36 14.87 1.26
C LEU A 41 -13.98 14.83 1.93
N VAL A 42 -13.14 15.84 1.70
CA VAL A 42 -11.85 15.97 2.40
C VAL A 42 -12.06 16.43 3.86
N GLU A 43 -12.88 17.43 4.09
CA GLU A 43 -13.18 17.95 5.45
C GLU A 43 -13.82 16.89 6.35
N SER A 44 -14.71 16.06 5.79
CA SER A 44 -15.34 14.95 6.52
C SER A 44 -14.44 13.74 6.74
N GLY A 45 -13.26 13.71 6.10
CA GLY A 45 -12.34 12.58 6.17
C GLY A 45 -12.74 11.36 5.33
N GLU A 46 -13.76 11.47 4.47
CA GLU A 46 -14.09 10.43 3.48
C GLU A 46 -13.00 10.29 2.42
N ILE A 47 -12.39 11.40 2.02
CA ILE A 47 -11.16 11.44 1.25
C ILE A 47 -10.02 11.84 2.20
N LEU A 48 -9.13 10.92 2.51
CA LEU A 48 -7.99 11.16 3.39
C LEU A 48 -6.89 11.98 2.72
N GLY A 49 -6.84 12.01 1.39
CA GLY A 49 -5.84 12.71 0.62
C GLY A 49 -5.71 12.20 -0.81
N PHE A 50 -4.81 12.82 -1.55
CA PHE A 50 -4.43 12.41 -2.90
C PHE A 50 -2.94 12.07 -2.88
N THR A 51 -2.57 11.02 -3.60
CA THR A 51 -1.18 10.59 -3.70
C THR A 51 -0.81 10.30 -5.14
N ALA A 52 0.46 10.45 -5.46
CA ALA A 52 1.01 9.96 -6.71
C ALA A 52 1.46 8.52 -6.53
N VAL A 53 1.03 7.65 -7.42
CA VAL A 53 1.53 6.28 -7.49
C VAL A 53 2.63 6.26 -8.54
N LEU A 54 3.84 5.89 -8.14
CA LEU A 54 4.98 5.84 -9.03
C LEU A 54 5.09 4.45 -9.66
N ARG A 55 5.70 4.39 -10.84
CA ARG A 55 5.97 3.11 -11.53
C ARG A 55 6.75 2.13 -10.63
N ASP A 56 7.65 2.64 -9.78
CA ASP A 56 8.44 1.81 -8.87
C ASP A 56 7.62 1.30 -7.68
N ASP A 57 6.54 1.99 -7.29
CA ASP A 57 5.59 1.52 -6.26
C ASP A 57 4.74 0.35 -6.78
N TRP A 58 4.49 0.33 -8.10
CA TRP A 58 3.69 -0.68 -8.79
C TRP A 58 4.54 -1.76 -9.48
N ARG A 59 5.84 -1.54 -9.64
CA ARG A 59 6.70 -2.66 -9.97
C ARG A 59 6.66 -3.61 -8.80
N ASP A 60 5.82 -4.60 -8.94
CA ASP A 60 5.88 -5.79 -8.12
C ASP A 60 7.33 -6.22 -8.06
N LEU A 61 7.97 -5.93 -6.93
CA LEU A 61 9.27 -6.50 -6.67
C LEU A 61 9.04 -8.00 -6.79
N PRO A 62 9.74 -8.70 -7.70
CA PRO A 62 9.35 -10.06 -8.11
C PRO A 62 9.40 -11.06 -6.96
N ILE A 63 10.15 -10.72 -5.93
CA ILE A 63 10.24 -11.53 -4.72
C ILE A 63 9.43 -10.85 -3.62
N ARG A 64 8.33 -11.50 -3.25
CA ARG A 64 7.47 -11.08 -2.15
C ARG A 64 7.36 -12.21 -1.13
N ALA A 65 7.33 -11.84 0.14
CA ALA A 65 7.22 -12.79 1.23
C ALA A 65 6.44 -12.21 2.41
N VAL A 66 5.88 -13.11 3.19
CA VAL A 66 5.36 -12.80 4.53
C VAL A 66 6.30 -13.43 5.55
N THR A 67 6.76 -12.62 6.51
CA THR A 67 7.57 -13.11 7.63
C THR A 67 6.83 -12.91 8.93
N LEU A 68 6.65 -13.99 9.65
CA LEU A 68 6.09 -14.03 10.98
C LEU A 68 7.24 -13.90 11.99
N VAL A 69 7.05 -13.07 13.02
CA VAL A 69 8.12 -12.74 13.98
C VAL A 69 7.61 -12.90 15.40
N VAL A 70 8.44 -13.53 16.25
CA VAL A 70 8.27 -13.55 17.71
C VAL A 70 9.26 -12.57 18.31
N VAL A 71 8.76 -11.70 19.18
CA VAL A 71 9.54 -10.67 19.87
C VAL A 71 9.55 -10.96 21.36
N ASP A 72 10.69 -10.77 22.01
CA ASP A 72 10.74 -10.74 23.47
C ASP A 72 9.92 -9.55 23.98
N GLY A 73 8.93 -9.81 24.85
CA GLY A 73 7.81 -8.93 25.19
C GLY A 73 8.17 -7.51 25.65
N HIS A 74 9.43 -7.26 26.04
CA HIS A 74 9.91 -5.94 26.45
C HIS A 74 10.56 -5.14 25.31
N ASN A 75 10.75 -5.75 24.13
CA ASN A 75 11.50 -5.19 23.01
C ASN A 75 10.67 -4.86 21.78
N THR A 76 9.34 -4.87 21.86
CA THR A 76 8.46 -4.72 20.68
C THR A 76 8.69 -3.40 19.95
N GLU A 77 8.69 -2.27 20.65
CA GLU A 77 8.88 -0.95 20.03
C GLU A 77 10.28 -0.74 19.43
N PRO A 78 11.39 -1.09 20.10
CA PRO A 78 12.71 -1.08 19.49
C PRO A 78 12.82 -1.97 18.25
N VAL A 79 12.23 -3.18 18.27
CA VAL A 79 12.21 -4.09 17.13
C VAL A 79 11.44 -3.47 15.96
N ILE A 80 10.24 -2.89 16.18
CA ILE A 80 9.45 -2.24 15.15
C ILE A 80 10.24 -1.09 14.51
N ARG A 81 10.95 -0.27 15.30
CA ARG A 81 11.79 0.82 14.74
C ARG A 81 12.92 0.27 13.87
N SER A 82 13.59 -0.79 14.31
CA SER A 82 14.67 -1.42 13.54
C SER A 82 14.16 -2.04 12.24
N LEU A 83 13.01 -2.72 12.29
CA LEU A 83 12.35 -3.28 11.10
C LEU A 83 11.90 -2.19 10.13
N SER A 84 11.36 -1.07 10.64
CA SER A 84 10.90 0.06 9.82
C SER A 84 12.04 0.77 9.08
N ALA A 85 13.28 0.63 9.52
CA ALA A 85 14.45 1.16 8.84
C ALA A 85 14.89 0.31 7.64
N LEU A 86 14.37 -0.91 7.49
CA LEU A 86 14.68 -1.79 6.37
C LEU A 86 13.76 -1.47 5.19
N THR A 87 14.34 -1.06 4.07
CA THR A 87 13.58 -0.68 2.86
C THR A 87 12.81 -1.85 2.24
N GLU A 88 13.26 -3.07 2.48
CA GLU A 88 12.64 -4.31 2.04
C GLU A 88 11.38 -4.66 2.83
N VAL A 89 11.23 -4.13 4.05
CA VAL A 89 10.02 -4.28 4.87
C VAL A 89 8.99 -3.23 4.44
N ARG A 90 7.93 -3.67 3.78
CA ARG A 90 6.89 -2.81 3.19
C ARG A 90 5.77 -2.49 4.18
N ALA A 91 5.46 -3.43 5.05
CA ALA A 91 4.46 -3.26 6.09
C ALA A 91 4.80 -4.10 7.32
N ILE A 92 4.37 -3.63 8.49
CA ILE A 92 4.50 -4.32 9.77
C ILE A 92 3.12 -4.31 10.41
N HIS A 93 2.62 -5.49 10.78
CA HIS A 93 1.35 -5.65 11.45
C HIS A 93 1.56 -6.35 12.79
N SER A 94 0.98 -5.83 13.86
CA SER A 94 0.87 -6.55 15.13
C SER A 94 -0.25 -7.58 15.05
N THR A 95 -0.09 -8.72 15.71
CA THR A 95 -1.11 -9.76 15.76
C THR A 95 -1.45 -10.14 17.21
N ASN A 96 -2.58 -10.81 17.39
CA ASN A 96 -3.02 -11.34 18.68
C ASN A 96 -2.78 -12.85 18.83
N GLY A 97 -2.07 -13.46 17.88
CA GLY A 97 -1.85 -14.91 17.82
C GLY A 97 -0.52 -15.35 18.44
N LYS A 98 -0.04 -16.49 17.97
CA LYS A 98 1.25 -17.07 18.36
C LYS A 98 2.44 -16.19 17.99
N TRP A 99 2.33 -15.43 16.92
CA TRP A 99 3.34 -14.54 16.36
C TRP A 99 3.01 -13.10 16.76
N ASP A 100 4.00 -12.32 17.15
CA ASP A 100 3.78 -10.93 17.59
C ASP A 100 3.63 -9.97 16.42
N LEU A 101 4.42 -10.18 15.36
CA LEU A 101 4.41 -9.32 14.17
C LEU A 101 4.30 -10.16 12.90
N VAL A 102 3.66 -9.55 11.88
CA VAL A 102 3.64 -10.00 10.49
C VAL A 102 4.27 -8.92 9.64
N LEU A 103 5.29 -9.28 8.87
CA LEU A 103 5.99 -8.40 7.94
C LEU A 103 5.61 -8.74 6.50
N ASP A 104 5.31 -7.73 5.70
CA ASP A 104 5.29 -7.84 4.24
C ASP A 104 6.66 -7.42 3.72
N ILE A 105 7.35 -8.32 3.04
CA ILE A 105 8.70 -8.12 2.53
C ILE A 105 8.66 -8.19 1.00
N ALA A 106 9.37 -7.26 0.35
CA ALA A 106 9.53 -7.27 -1.08
C ALA A 106 10.96 -6.91 -1.50
N THR A 107 11.53 -7.67 -2.45
CA THR A 107 12.89 -7.48 -2.95
C THR A 107 12.97 -7.71 -4.46
N ARG A 108 14.05 -7.24 -5.07
CA ARG A 108 14.27 -7.36 -6.53
C ARG A 108 14.69 -8.75 -6.94
N ASP A 109 15.41 -9.46 -6.07
CA ASP A 109 15.98 -10.77 -6.32
C ASP A 109 16.13 -11.58 -5.02
N LEU A 110 16.51 -12.84 -5.16
CA LEU A 110 16.69 -13.76 -4.03
C LEU A 110 17.92 -13.42 -3.17
N VAL A 111 18.93 -12.75 -3.72
CA VAL A 111 20.12 -12.34 -2.95
C VAL A 111 19.72 -11.23 -1.97
N GLY A 112 19.05 -10.19 -2.45
CA GLY A 112 18.50 -9.14 -1.60
C GLY A 112 17.49 -9.65 -0.57
N PHE A 113 16.73 -10.70 -0.93
CA PHE A 113 15.82 -11.36 0.00
C PHE A 113 16.56 -12.07 1.14
N ASP A 114 17.58 -12.86 0.83
CA ASP A 114 18.39 -13.54 1.85
C ASP A 114 19.10 -12.54 2.77
N ASP A 115 19.66 -11.46 2.20
CA ASP A 115 20.27 -10.38 2.98
C ASP A 115 19.27 -9.70 3.92
N ALA A 116 18.05 -9.44 3.45
CA ALA A 116 16.99 -8.87 4.28
C ALA A 116 16.62 -9.79 5.44
N LEU A 117 16.45 -11.08 5.19
CA LEU A 117 16.16 -12.07 6.23
C LEU A 117 17.28 -12.17 7.26
N ASN A 118 18.53 -12.13 6.83
CA ASN A 118 19.69 -12.16 7.73
C ASN A 118 19.72 -10.92 8.63
N ARG A 119 19.48 -9.73 8.08
CA ARG A 119 19.38 -8.49 8.87
C ARG A 119 18.22 -8.53 9.87
N ILE A 120 17.07 -9.05 9.48
CA ILE A 120 15.91 -9.21 10.38
C ILE A 120 16.27 -10.11 11.56
N ARG A 121 16.89 -11.27 11.30
CA ARG A 121 17.26 -12.24 12.34
C ARG A 121 18.31 -11.70 13.34
N LEU A 122 19.11 -10.72 12.94
CA LEU A 122 20.12 -10.09 13.78
C LEU A 122 19.56 -8.95 14.65
N ILE A 123 18.29 -8.55 14.49
CA ILE A 123 17.68 -7.52 15.32
C ILE A 123 17.52 -8.07 16.74
N GLU A 124 18.11 -7.37 17.70
CA GLU A 124 17.97 -7.69 19.12
C GLU A 124 16.50 -7.64 19.57
N GLY A 125 16.06 -8.67 20.27
CA GLY A 125 14.67 -8.82 20.69
C GLY A 125 13.83 -9.73 19.78
N ILE A 126 14.30 -10.08 18.59
CA ILE A 126 13.67 -11.12 17.76
C ILE A 126 14.14 -12.50 18.23
N THR A 127 13.20 -13.33 18.66
CA THR A 127 13.49 -14.68 19.20
C THR A 127 13.11 -15.79 18.22
N GLY A 128 12.30 -15.50 17.21
CA GLY A 128 11.92 -16.48 16.19
C GLY A 128 11.34 -15.81 14.96
N THR A 129 11.58 -16.42 13.82
CA THR A 129 11.01 -16.00 12.52
C THR A 129 10.59 -17.20 11.69
N GLU A 130 9.49 -17.04 10.97
CA GLU A 130 9.05 -17.98 9.94
C GLU A 130 8.69 -17.18 8.68
N THR A 131 9.25 -17.54 7.53
CA THR A 131 9.08 -16.80 6.29
C THR A 131 8.52 -17.69 5.21
N SER A 132 7.51 -17.18 4.51
CA SER A 132 6.88 -17.81 3.35
C SER A 132 6.96 -16.90 2.14
N LEU A 133 7.56 -17.39 1.05
CA LEU A 133 7.53 -16.71 -0.25
C LEU A 133 6.12 -16.76 -0.85
N LEU A 134 5.67 -15.63 -1.39
CA LEU A 134 4.41 -15.56 -2.14
C LEU A 134 4.69 -15.95 -3.59
N LEU A 135 4.23 -17.13 -4.00
CA LEU A 135 4.53 -17.68 -5.32
C LEU A 135 3.61 -17.13 -6.41
N ASN A 136 2.34 -16.90 -6.09
CA ASN A 136 1.34 -16.43 -7.04
C ASN A 136 0.19 -15.72 -6.33
N THR A 137 -0.21 -14.58 -6.86
CA THR A 137 -1.39 -13.86 -6.38
C THR A 137 -2.64 -14.35 -7.10
N ARG A 138 -3.53 -15.06 -6.40
CA ARG A 138 -4.79 -15.60 -6.96
C ARG A 138 -5.90 -14.56 -6.99
N LYS A 139 -5.87 -13.56 -6.09
CA LYS A 139 -6.79 -12.43 -5.99
C LYS A 139 -6.06 -11.29 -5.29
N GLY A 140 -6.03 -10.14 -5.90
CA GLY A 140 -5.42 -8.92 -5.37
C GLY A 140 -6.28 -7.70 -5.68
N PRO A 141 -5.94 -6.51 -5.20
CA PRO A 141 -6.56 -5.30 -5.67
C PRO A 141 -6.42 -5.26 -7.20
N ALA A 142 -7.53 -4.98 -7.89
CA ALA A 142 -7.51 -4.78 -9.32
C ALA A 142 -6.67 -3.53 -9.62
N VAL A 143 -5.45 -3.75 -10.10
CA VAL A 143 -4.70 -2.70 -10.79
C VAL A 143 -5.13 -2.82 -12.24
N PRO A 144 -5.62 -1.76 -12.89
CA PRO A 144 -5.87 -1.78 -14.31
C PRO A 144 -4.55 -2.05 -15.04
N ALA A 145 -4.31 -3.30 -15.41
CA ALA A 145 -3.10 -3.71 -16.15
C ALA A 145 -3.09 -3.18 -17.59
N ASP A 146 -4.22 -2.70 -18.08
CA ASP A 146 -4.45 -2.52 -19.52
C ASP A 146 -4.23 -1.10 -20.03
N GLU A 147 -4.15 -0.09 -19.15
CA GLU A 147 -3.95 1.29 -19.59
C GLU A 147 -2.48 1.74 -19.71
N PHE A 148 -1.52 0.95 -19.22
CA PHE A 148 -0.11 1.30 -19.31
C PHE A 148 0.61 0.82 -20.57
N ASN A 149 0.01 -0.09 -21.35
CA ASN A 149 0.61 -0.57 -22.59
C ASN A 149 0.41 0.38 -23.78
N ASP A 150 -0.58 1.29 -23.72
CA ASP A 150 -0.90 2.20 -24.82
C ASP A 150 -0.04 3.48 -24.83
N VAL A 151 0.76 3.72 -23.80
CA VAL A 151 1.62 4.93 -23.69
C VAL A 151 3.05 4.68 -24.20
N LEU A 152 3.40 3.44 -24.55
CA LEU A 152 4.72 3.03 -25.04
C LEU A 152 4.70 2.50 -26.49
N GLY A 153 3.61 2.74 -27.23
CA GLY A 153 3.52 2.50 -28.67
C GLY A 153 4.17 3.58 -29.49
#